data_2fee990a8e1af94c94be2cb344258718
#
_entry.id   2fee990a8e1af94c94be2cb344258718
#
_cell.length_a   1.000
_cell.length_b   1.000
_cell.length_c   1.000
_cell.angle_alpha   90.00
_cell.angle_beta   90.00
_cell.angle_gamma   90.00
#
_symmetry.space_group_name_H-M   'P 1'
#
loop_
_entity.id
_entity.type
_entity.pdbx_description
1 polymer ?
#
loop_
_entity_poly.entity_id
_entity_poly.type
_entity_poly.pdbx_seq_one_letter_code
_entity_poly.pdbx_strand_id
1 'polypeptide(L)'
;MKPTLANLGLIPWLFVLPHLAILAQTPHSNEAPSPGASGNPENVPFIGGKDLSGNPVRLAKKTGHVSNYDPAHVGKYTLPDPLVSSDGNQITTKIQWESKRRGEILSWYRSQIYGAVPPAVKPITWRAMPGDISGTRIYEGTITDHELGHPIRLSLQIPHGRSGPCPLLLNLSFFPPSAPDSPPQRPQRFQPKELVLARGWAYAQMGYGDIQPDRPNRWEDGVIGSTLSAKQDRPLPDQWGTISAWAWGASQALDLLETMPEINRKLLCLTGASRLGKTALWAAAQDERIAAVMSIVPGEMGASLIRRDWGETLDDMAQNFYWQFAGNLQQWVGKWDQLPVDQHMLLALIAPRKIYINGGLTDQWSDPEGQFLAMKAAEPVFELLGAGNLGANAGLTLDKPLMGTHMAYHYHSKGHQSLPEDWHYFMDFAEGKPQRP
;
A
#
# COMPACT_ATOMS: atom_id res chain seq x y z
N MET A 1 5.57 -78.40 9.39
CA MET A 1 4.45 -77.99 10.27
C MET A 1 4.43 -76.42 10.31
N LYS A 2 3.39 -75.86 9.74
CA LYS A 2 3.10 -74.40 9.88
C LYS A 2 2.41 -74.14 11.22
N PRO A 3 2.53 -72.92 11.74
CA PRO A 3 1.32 -72.17 12.00
C PRO A 3 1.37 -70.69 11.52
N THR A 4 0.29 -70.34 11.05
CA THR A 4 -0.46 -69.12 10.71
C THR A 4 -0.08 -67.84 11.41
N LEU A 5 0.10 -66.79 10.59
CA LEU A 5 0.14 -65.35 10.92
C LEU A 5 -1.26 -64.80 11.13
N ALA A 6 -1.47 -64.08 12.22
CA ALA A 6 -2.68 -63.30 12.46
C ALA A 6 -2.46 -61.84 11.97
N ASN A 7 -3.38 -61.34 11.17
CA ASN A 7 -3.49 -59.98 10.70
C ASN A 7 -3.86 -59.03 11.82
N LEU A 8 -3.03 -58.00 12.02
CA LEU A 8 -3.40 -56.77 12.73
C LEU A 8 -3.63 -55.66 11.70
N GLY A 9 -4.88 -55.23 11.59
CA GLY A 9 -5.30 -54.18 10.69
C GLY A 9 -4.82 -52.80 11.16
N LEU A 10 -4.17 -52.11 10.25
CA LEU A 10 -3.86 -50.69 10.36
C LEU A 10 -5.10 -49.89 9.93
N ILE A 11 -5.63 -49.10 10.85
CA ILE A 11 -6.66 -48.07 10.59
C ILE A 11 -5.96 -46.81 10.08
N PRO A 12 -6.25 -46.29 8.87
CA PRO A 12 -5.71 -45.02 8.45
C PRO A 12 -6.54 -43.91 9.05
N TRP A 13 -5.87 -43.01 9.76
CA TRP A 13 -6.44 -41.73 10.18
C TRP A 13 -6.64 -40.83 8.93
N LEU A 14 -7.90 -40.62 8.56
CA LEU A 14 -8.29 -39.62 7.58
C LEU A 14 -8.20 -38.22 8.27
N PHE A 15 -7.21 -37.46 7.90
CA PHE A 15 -7.23 -36.00 8.15
C PHE A 15 -8.18 -35.39 7.12
N VAL A 16 -9.34 -34.95 7.58
CA VAL A 16 -10.26 -34.12 6.80
C VAL A 16 -9.75 -32.69 6.86
N LEU A 17 -9.10 -32.22 5.80
CA LEU A 17 -8.86 -30.82 5.58
C LEU A 17 -10.16 -30.17 5.07
N PRO A 18 -10.62 -29.03 5.58
CA PRO A 18 -11.73 -28.33 4.98
C PRO A 18 -11.29 -27.74 3.64
N HIS A 19 -11.84 -28.24 2.57
CA HIS A 19 -11.77 -27.64 1.24
C HIS A 19 -12.49 -26.28 1.29
N LEU A 20 -11.78 -25.20 1.05
CA LEU A 20 -12.39 -23.94 0.63
C LEU A 20 -12.93 -24.16 -0.80
N ALA A 21 -14.19 -24.53 -0.91
CA ALA A 21 -14.91 -24.57 -2.16
C ALA A 21 -15.27 -23.14 -2.57
N ILE A 22 -14.61 -22.60 -3.59
CA ILE A 22 -15.06 -21.42 -4.32
C ILE A 22 -16.27 -21.88 -5.14
N LEU A 23 -17.47 -21.70 -4.61
CA LEU A 23 -18.72 -21.92 -5.34
C LEU A 23 -19.09 -20.64 -6.08
N ALA A 24 -19.06 -20.68 -7.40
CA ALA A 24 -19.73 -19.70 -8.24
C ALA A 24 -21.23 -19.71 -7.92
N GLN A 25 -21.78 -18.58 -7.51
CA GLN A 25 -23.22 -18.44 -7.29
C GLN A 25 -23.80 -17.36 -8.20
N THR A 26 -24.97 -17.66 -8.74
CA THR A 26 -25.88 -16.86 -9.55
C THR A 26 -26.29 -15.56 -8.85
N PRO A 27 -26.67 -14.50 -9.61
CA PRO A 27 -26.95 -13.18 -9.05
C PRO A 27 -28.20 -13.22 -8.17
N HIS A 28 -28.07 -12.85 -6.92
CA HIS A 28 -29.17 -12.62 -5.99
C HIS A 28 -29.50 -11.13 -5.90
N SER A 29 -30.81 -10.89 -5.89
CA SER A 29 -31.60 -9.69 -5.64
C SER A 29 -30.92 -8.49 -5.00
N ASN A 30 -31.27 -7.30 -5.55
CA ASN A 30 -30.97 -5.94 -5.10
C ASN A 30 -31.52 -5.63 -3.68
N GLU A 31 -30.92 -6.19 -2.66
CA GLU A 31 -31.00 -5.63 -1.33
C GLU A 31 -29.63 -5.06 -0.98
N ALA A 32 -29.60 -3.77 -0.61
CA ALA A 32 -28.42 -3.17 -0.01
C ALA A 32 -27.95 -4.08 1.13
N PRO A 33 -26.63 -4.32 1.30
CA PRO A 33 -26.17 -5.08 2.44
C PRO A 33 -26.76 -4.47 3.69
N SER A 34 -27.58 -5.24 4.39
CA SER A 34 -28.08 -4.85 5.70
C SER A 34 -26.85 -4.48 6.53
N PRO A 35 -26.82 -3.33 7.22
CA PRO A 35 -25.80 -3.05 8.20
C PRO A 35 -25.72 -4.28 9.08
N GLY A 36 -24.54 -4.90 9.19
CA GLY A 36 -24.37 -6.18 9.86
C GLY A 36 -25.21 -6.16 11.13
N ALA A 37 -26.09 -7.13 11.29
CA ALA A 37 -27.07 -7.19 12.37
C ALA A 37 -26.40 -7.47 13.72
N SER A 38 -25.47 -6.64 14.08
CA SER A 38 -24.79 -6.63 15.36
C SER A 38 -25.28 -5.44 16.14
N GLY A 39 -26.25 -5.68 16.96
CA GLY A 39 -26.54 -4.81 18.08
C GLY A 39 -27.01 -3.41 17.74
N ASN A 40 -28.00 -2.95 18.49
CA ASN A 40 -28.45 -1.57 18.54
C ASN A 40 -27.23 -0.60 18.52
N PRO A 41 -27.14 0.37 17.59
CA PRO A 41 -26.08 1.39 17.55
C PRO A 41 -25.84 2.10 18.89
N GLU A 42 -26.83 2.13 19.75
CA GLU A 42 -26.74 2.71 21.09
C GLU A 42 -25.85 1.91 22.06
N ASN A 43 -25.53 0.64 21.76
CA ASN A 43 -24.71 -0.24 22.59
C ASN A 43 -23.30 -0.46 22.08
N VAL A 44 -22.91 0.16 20.96
CA VAL A 44 -21.55 0.04 20.43
C VAL A 44 -20.66 1.05 21.14
N PRO A 45 -19.51 0.64 21.71
CA PRO A 45 -18.59 1.57 22.35
C PRO A 45 -18.07 2.58 21.31
N PHE A 46 -18.23 3.79 21.63
CA PHE A 46 -18.08 5.07 20.93
C PHE A 46 -17.07 5.19 19.79
N ILE A 47 -17.36 6.17 18.88
CA ILE A 47 -16.38 6.76 17.94
C ILE A 47 -15.07 7.06 18.70
N GLY A 48 -13.99 6.35 18.32
CA GLY A 48 -12.72 6.40 19.02
C GLY A 48 -12.62 5.44 20.22
N GLY A 49 -13.64 4.61 20.47
CA GLY A 49 -13.57 3.48 21.40
C GLY A 49 -12.67 2.36 20.91
N LYS A 50 -12.44 1.41 21.80
CA LYS A 50 -11.68 0.19 21.49
C LYS A 50 -12.47 -1.02 21.94
N ASP A 51 -12.31 -2.13 21.21
CA ASP A 51 -12.79 -3.43 21.66
C ASP A 51 -11.92 -3.98 22.81
N LEU A 52 -12.29 -5.14 23.34
CA LEU A 52 -11.53 -5.80 24.42
C LEU A 52 -10.10 -6.18 24.03
N SER A 53 -9.81 -6.29 22.73
CA SER A 53 -8.49 -6.59 22.21
C SER A 53 -7.67 -5.33 21.88
N GLY A 54 -8.24 -4.14 22.11
CA GLY A 54 -7.58 -2.86 21.89
C GLY A 54 -7.70 -2.34 20.46
N ASN A 55 -8.49 -2.97 19.59
CA ASN A 55 -8.71 -2.50 18.20
C ASN A 55 -9.65 -1.29 18.20
N PRO A 56 -9.40 -0.26 17.36
CA PRO A 56 -10.30 0.87 17.23
C PRO A 56 -11.69 0.44 16.75
N VAL A 57 -12.74 0.94 17.39
CA VAL A 57 -14.13 0.75 16.95
C VAL A 57 -14.67 2.11 16.51
N ARG A 58 -15.14 2.20 15.27
CA ARG A 58 -15.69 3.41 14.69
C ARG A 58 -17.07 3.19 14.12
N LEU A 59 -17.86 4.24 14.14
CA LEU A 59 -19.17 4.30 13.49
C LEU A 59 -19.04 5.19 12.25
N ALA A 60 -19.30 4.63 11.09
CA ALA A 60 -19.46 5.38 9.85
C ALA A 60 -20.83 6.06 9.85
N LYS A 61 -20.88 7.35 10.23
CA LYS A 61 -22.13 8.10 10.49
C LYS A 61 -23.11 8.10 9.31
N LYS A 62 -22.59 8.08 8.06
CA LYS A 62 -23.41 8.15 6.86
C LYS A 62 -24.17 6.85 6.59
N THR A 63 -23.57 5.71 6.91
CA THR A 63 -24.14 4.38 6.65
C THR A 63 -24.58 3.66 7.91
N GLY A 64 -24.14 4.10 9.10
CA GLY A 64 -24.33 3.40 10.35
C GLY A 64 -23.43 2.16 10.51
N HIS A 65 -22.48 1.94 9.58
CA HIS A 65 -21.56 0.81 9.66
C HIS A 65 -20.62 0.95 10.86
N VAL A 66 -20.38 -0.14 11.56
CA VAL A 66 -19.48 -0.23 12.71
C VAL A 66 -18.33 -1.16 12.39
N SER A 67 -17.11 -0.80 12.78
CA SER A 67 -15.91 -1.63 12.57
C SER A 67 -16.14 -3.08 13.02
N ASN A 68 -15.87 -4.03 12.13
CA ASN A 68 -16.03 -5.46 12.37
C ASN A 68 -14.69 -6.12 12.71
N TYR A 69 -14.68 -7.00 13.72
CA TYR A 69 -13.57 -7.87 14.09
C TYR A 69 -14.02 -9.32 14.35
N ASP A 70 -15.26 -9.65 13.96
CA ASP A 70 -15.81 -11.00 14.08
C ASP A 70 -15.82 -11.67 12.69
N PRO A 71 -15.09 -12.78 12.50
CA PRO A 71 -15.08 -13.50 11.22
C PRO A 71 -16.47 -13.93 10.75
N ALA A 72 -17.42 -14.15 11.66
CA ALA A 72 -18.79 -14.51 11.33
C ALA A 72 -19.56 -13.38 10.61
N HIS A 73 -19.13 -12.14 10.77
CA HIS A 73 -19.73 -10.96 10.17
C HIS A 73 -19.03 -10.49 8.87
N VAL A 74 -17.94 -11.10 8.46
CA VAL A 74 -17.27 -10.77 7.19
C VAL A 74 -18.20 -10.99 5.99
N GLY A 75 -19.12 -11.95 6.10
CA GLY A 75 -20.06 -12.25 5.02
C GLY A 75 -19.41 -12.94 3.82
N LYS A 76 -20.19 -13.09 2.76
CA LYS A 76 -19.72 -13.62 1.47
C LYS A 76 -19.50 -12.44 0.52
N TYR A 77 -18.37 -12.42 -0.14
CA TYR A 77 -18.08 -11.42 -1.17
C TYR A 77 -17.45 -12.09 -2.40
N THR A 78 -17.57 -11.43 -3.54
CA THR A 78 -16.94 -11.83 -4.80
C THR A 78 -16.04 -10.70 -5.26
N LEU A 79 -14.78 -11.02 -5.54
CA LEU A 79 -13.84 -10.06 -6.08
C LEU A 79 -14.03 -9.90 -7.59
N PRO A 80 -13.93 -8.69 -8.14
CA PRO A 80 -13.89 -8.50 -9.58
C PRO A 80 -12.62 -9.12 -10.14
N ASP A 81 -12.74 -9.84 -11.26
CA ASP A 81 -11.60 -10.52 -11.89
C ASP A 81 -10.66 -9.47 -12.54
N PRO A 82 -9.38 -9.38 -12.14
CA PRO A 82 -8.43 -8.46 -12.76
C PRO A 82 -8.17 -8.78 -14.23
N LEU A 83 -8.41 -10.01 -14.67
CA LEU A 83 -8.21 -10.47 -16.04
C LEU A 83 -9.48 -10.45 -16.90
N VAL A 84 -10.55 -9.77 -16.46
CA VAL A 84 -11.73 -9.48 -17.27
C VAL A 84 -11.78 -7.98 -17.55
N SER A 85 -11.73 -7.60 -18.83
CA SER A 85 -11.81 -6.19 -19.26
C SER A 85 -13.21 -5.61 -19.08
N SER A 86 -13.32 -4.29 -19.16
CA SER A 86 -14.60 -3.55 -18.96
C SER A 86 -15.71 -3.95 -19.95
N ASP A 87 -15.35 -4.48 -21.12
CA ASP A 87 -16.28 -5.02 -22.12
C ASP A 87 -16.57 -6.52 -21.95
N GLY A 88 -16.15 -7.13 -20.81
CA GLY A 88 -16.40 -8.53 -20.47
C GLY A 88 -15.46 -9.55 -21.12
N ASN A 89 -14.46 -9.12 -21.90
CA ASN A 89 -13.53 -10.03 -22.56
C ASN A 89 -12.43 -10.50 -21.60
N GLN A 90 -12.08 -11.79 -21.68
CA GLN A 90 -10.98 -12.39 -20.91
C GLN A 90 -9.62 -11.88 -21.42
N ILE A 91 -8.75 -11.49 -20.51
CA ILE A 91 -7.36 -11.12 -20.76
C ILE A 91 -6.50 -12.38 -20.56
N THR A 92 -5.91 -12.86 -21.65
CA THR A 92 -5.13 -14.11 -21.64
C THR A 92 -3.69 -13.92 -22.07
N THR A 93 -3.31 -12.70 -22.47
CA THR A 93 -1.94 -12.40 -22.91
C THR A 93 -1.39 -11.12 -22.25
N LYS A 94 -0.07 -11.07 -22.10
CA LYS A 94 0.65 -9.88 -21.66
C LYS A 94 0.30 -8.65 -22.49
N ILE A 95 0.20 -8.79 -23.82
CA ILE A 95 -0.12 -7.68 -24.73
C ILE A 95 -1.52 -7.12 -24.42
N GLN A 96 -2.53 -7.97 -24.22
CA GLN A 96 -3.87 -7.51 -23.85
C GLN A 96 -3.89 -6.80 -22.50
N TRP A 97 -3.12 -7.31 -21.54
CA TRP A 97 -2.97 -6.65 -20.24
C TRP A 97 -2.36 -5.25 -20.40
N GLU A 98 -1.19 -5.15 -21.02
CA GLU A 98 -0.44 -3.90 -21.15
C GLU A 98 -1.16 -2.85 -22.03
N SER A 99 -1.78 -3.28 -23.13
CA SER A 99 -2.41 -2.37 -24.08
C SER A 99 -3.84 -1.97 -23.72
N LYS A 100 -4.52 -2.69 -22.83
CA LYS A 100 -5.93 -2.45 -22.51
C LYS A 100 -6.21 -2.49 -21.02
N ARG A 101 -6.17 -3.69 -20.40
CA ARG A 101 -6.76 -3.89 -19.07
C ARG A 101 -6.07 -3.08 -17.98
N ARG A 102 -4.74 -3.02 -18.00
CA ARG A 102 -3.97 -2.21 -17.06
C ARG A 102 -4.41 -0.74 -17.09
N GLY A 103 -4.61 -0.18 -18.28
CA GLY A 103 -5.09 1.19 -18.47
C GLY A 103 -6.50 1.43 -17.93
N GLU A 104 -7.41 0.46 -18.12
CA GLU A 104 -8.78 0.53 -17.58
C GLU A 104 -8.77 0.59 -16.04
N ILE A 105 -8.04 -0.33 -15.39
CA ILE A 105 -7.93 -0.37 -13.93
C ILE A 105 -7.27 0.91 -13.40
N LEU A 106 -6.17 1.35 -14.01
CA LEU A 106 -5.46 2.57 -13.61
C LEU A 106 -6.35 3.81 -13.71
N SER A 107 -7.17 3.89 -14.77
CA SER A 107 -8.13 4.98 -14.96
C SER A 107 -9.19 5.02 -13.84
N TRP A 108 -9.65 3.86 -13.39
CA TRP A 108 -10.57 3.76 -12.26
C TRP A 108 -9.95 4.32 -10.97
N TYR A 109 -8.75 3.91 -10.62
CA TYR A 109 -8.06 4.44 -9.44
C TYR A 109 -7.80 5.94 -9.54
N ARG A 110 -7.42 6.42 -10.73
CA ARG A 110 -7.20 7.85 -10.97
C ARG A 110 -8.47 8.67 -10.87
N SER A 111 -9.60 8.19 -11.38
CA SER A 111 -10.83 9.00 -11.42
C SER A 111 -11.72 8.84 -10.18
N GLN A 112 -11.67 7.69 -9.50
CA GLN A 112 -12.65 7.35 -8.48
C GLN A 112 -12.07 7.21 -7.07
N ILE A 113 -10.78 6.89 -6.94
CA ILE A 113 -10.20 6.52 -5.64
C ILE A 113 -9.16 7.53 -5.18
N TYR A 114 -8.01 7.62 -5.86
CA TYR A 114 -6.93 8.51 -5.41
C TYR A 114 -6.92 9.88 -6.11
N GLY A 115 -7.54 9.98 -7.26
CA GLY A 115 -7.61 11.18 -8.08
C GLY A 115 -6.41 11.37 -9.02
N ALA A 116 -6.70 11.90 -10.20
CA ALA A 116 -5.69 12.19 -11.20
C ALA A 116 -4.89 13.45 -10.85
N VAL A 117 -3.59 13.41 -11.05
CA VAL A 117 -2.72 14.59 -11.00
C VAL A 117 -3.09 15.51 -12.17
N PRO A 118 -3.47 16.79 -11.93
CA PRO A 118 -3.82 17.69 -13.01
C PRO A 118 -2.62 17.95 -13.95
N PRO A 119 -2.83 17.97 -15.29
CA PRO A 119 -1.74 18.22 -16.24
C PRO A 119 -1.06 19.59 -16.08
N ALA A 120 -1.74 20.53 -15.43
CA ALA A 120 -1.23 21.89 -15.23
C ALA A 120 -0.16 21.97 -14.10
N VAL A 121 0.00 20.92 -13.29
CA VAL A 121 1.00 20.94 -12.21
C VAL A 121 2.41 21.11 -12.81
N LYS A 122 3.18 22.01 -12.23
CA LYS A 122 4.57 22.23 -12.61
C LYS A 122 5.47 21.26 -11.84
N PRO A 123 6.56 20.76 -12.45
CA PRO A 123 7.50 19.88 -11.75
C PRO A 123 8.18 20.61 -10.60
N ILE A 124 8.71 19.85 -9.65
CA ILE A 124 9.52 20.38 -8.57
C ILE A 124 10.88 20.79 -9.12
N THR A 125 11.27 22.03 -8.87
CA THR A 125 12.64 22.52 -9.12
C THR A 125 13.48 22.30 -7.86
N TRP A 126 14.50 21.47 -7.98
CA TRP A 126 15.36 21.09 -6.86
C TRP A 126 16.62 21.96 -6.78
N ARG A 127 16.99 22.41 -5.59
CA ARG A 127 18.22 23.12 -5.28
C ARG A 127 19.00 22.35 -4.21
N ALA A 128 20.26 22.01 -4.50
CA ALA A 128 21.14 21.44 -3.48
C ALA A 128 21.47 22.50 -2.42
N MET A 129 21.34 22.12 -1.15
CA MET A 129 21.70 22.99 -0.03
C MET A 129 23.21 22.91 0.26
N PRO A 130 23.85 24.03 0.61
CA PRO A 130 25.24 23.99 1.05
C PRO A 130 25.37 23.28 2.38
N GLY A 131 26.44 22.52 2.52
CA GLY A 131 26.77 21.80 3.74
C GLY A 131 26.21 20.38 3.74
N ASP A 132 27.13 19.44 3.74
CA ASP A 132 26.86 18.02 3.96
C ASP A 132 27.04 17.75 5.45
N ILE A 133 25.92 17.47 6.16
CA ILE A 133 25.98 17.11 7.55
C ILE A 133 26.11 15.60 7.65
N SER A 134 27.23 15.12 8.10
CA SER A 134 27.47 13.68 8.30
C SER A 134 27.31 12.82 7.04
N GLY A 135 27.69 13.35 5.86
CA GLY A 135 27.55 12.65 4.59
C GLY A 135 26.13 12.66 4.02
N THR A 136 25.22 13.50 4.55
CA THR A 136 23.84 13.63 4.06
C THR A 136 23.67 14.88 3.22
N ARG A 137 23.38 14.71 1.94
CA ARG A 137 23.01 15.79 1.01
C ARG A 137 21.55 16.18 1.23
N ILE A 138 21.26 17.46 1.30
CA ILE A 138 19.90 18.00 1.40
C ILE A 138 19.55 18.76 0.14
N TYR A 139 18.37 18.53 -0.37
CA TYR A 139 17.79 19.26 -1.50
C TYR A 139 16.50 19.92 -1.05
N GLU A 140 16.29 21.16 -1.49
CA GLU A 140 15.03 21.88 -1.33
C GLU A 140 14.33 22.01 -2.67
N GLY A 141 13.07 21.62 -2.70
CA GLY A 141 12.19 21.65 -3.85
C GLY A 141 11.18 22.79 -3.75
N THR A 142 10.98 23.48 -4.85
CA THR A 142 9.96 24.53 -5.02
C THR A 142 9.14 24.28 -6.26
N ILE A 143 7.95 24.86 -6.34
CA ILE A 143 7.08 24.82 -7.52
C ILE A 143 7.02 26.20 -8.15
N THR A 144 7.24 26.29 -9.45
CA THR A 144 7.18 27.55 -10.18
C THR A 144 5.76 28.13 -10.09
N ASP A 145 5.68 29.43 -9.84
CA ASP A 145 4.43 30.22 -9.73
C ASP A 145 3.51 29.78 -8.58
N HIS A 146 4.04 29.02 -7.59
CA HIS A 146 3.28 28.67 -6.39
C HIS A 146 4.18 28.74 -5.15
N GLU A 147 3.78 29.54 -4.19
CA GLU A 147 4.50 29.69 -2.94
C GLU A 147 4.03 28.62 -1.94
N LEU A 148 4.93 27.71 -1.60
CA LEU A 148 4.72 26.78 -0.51
C LEU A 148 5.08 27.45 0.82
N GLY A 149 4.36 27.16 1.89
CA GLY A 149 4.68 27.69 3.22
C GLY A 149 6.08 27.30 3.72
N HIS A 150 6.65 26.24 3.17
CA HIS A 150 8.04 25.78 3.38
C HIS A 150 8.49 24.93 2.18
N PRO A 151 9.80 24.83 1.91
CA PRO A 151 10.30 24.03 0.81
C PRO A 151 10.06 22.54 1.06
N ILE A 152 9.91 21.78 -0.03
CA ILE A 152 9.88 20.31 0.02
C ILE A 152 11.31 19.83 0.23
N ARG A 153 11.59 19.11 1.32
CA ARG A 153 12.93 18.62 1.63
C ARG A 153 13.11 17.16 1.24
N LEU A 154 14.22 16.92 0.54
CA LEU A 154 14.72 15.58 0.21
C LEU A 154 16.13 15.44 0.77
N SER A 155 16.36 14.44 1.60
CA SER A 155 17.70 14.04 2.02
C SER A 155 18.18 12.84 1.23
N LEU A 156 19.50 12.79 0.95
CA LEU A 156 20.17 11.65 0.32
C LEU A 156 21.46 11.35 1.03
N GLN A 157 21.66 10.09 1.40
CA GLN A 157 22.94 9.59 1.88
C GLN A 157 23.39 8.40 1.05
N ILE A 158 24.62 8.49 0.57
CA ILE A 158 25.31 7.42 -0.19
C ILE A 158 26.17 6.62 0.78
N PRO A 159 26.18 5.29 0.72
CA PRO A 159 27.04 4.48 1.59
C PRO A 159 28.52 4.76 1.34
N HIS A 160 29.29 4.85 2.42
CA HIS A 160 30.75 5.10 2.33
C HIS A 160 31.51 3.93 1.69
N GLY A 161 32.63 4.24 1.04
CA GLY A 161 33.58 3.24 0.54
C GLY A 161 33.10 2.40 -0.63
N ARG A 162 31.99 2.76 -1.27
CA ARG A 162 31.47 2.04 -2.43
C ARG A 162 32.06 2.56 -3.73
N SER A 163 32.49 1.64 -4.59
CA SER A 163 32.83 1.92 -5.99
C SER A 163 31.66 1.55 -6.89
N GLY A 164 31.11 2.53 -7.63
CA GLY A 164 30.03 2.34 -8.59
C GLY A 164 28.60 2.52 -8.01
N PRO A 165 27.59 2.50 -8.91
CA PRO A 165 26.22 2.80 -8.56
C PRO A 165 25.63 1.81 -7.55
N CYS A 166 24.86 2.30 -6.60
CA CYS A 166 24.18 1.51 -5.57
C CYS A 166 22.66 1.53 -5.72
N PRO A 167 21.95 0.48 -5.25
CA PRO A 167 20.52 0.51 -5.11
C PRO A 167 20.07 1.71 -4.27
N LEU A 168 18.88 2.23 -4.55
CA LEU A 168 18.27 3.35 -3.81
C LEU A 168 17.03 2.88 -3.10
N LEU A 169 16.88 3.26 -1.82
CA LEU A 169 15.62 3.23 -1.11
C LEU A 169 15.17 4.65 -0.80
N LEU A 170 14.08 5.09 -1.44
CA LEU A 170 13.37 6.32 -1.09
C LEU A 170 12.31 6.00 -0.02
N ASN A 171 12.41 6.63 1.14
CA ASN A 171 11.47 6.50 2.24
C ASN A 171 10.55 7.72 2.32
N LEU A 172 9.26 7.52 2.11
CA LEU A 172 8.25 8.49 2.48
C LEU A 172 8.05 8.43 3.99
N SER A 173 8.30 9.56 4.66
CA SER A 173 8.37 9.65 6.11
C SER A 173 7.32 10.57 6.69
N PHE A 174 6.86 10.26 7.90
CA PHE A 174 5.99 11.17 8.68
C PHE A 174 6.72 12.43 9.13
N PHE A 175 8.04 12.44 9.05
CA PHE A 175 8.87 13.55 9.46
C PHE A 175 9.73 14.01 8.29
N PRO A 176 9.83 15.32 8.04
CA PRO A 176 10.76 15.83 7.06
C PRO A 176 12.19 15.50 7.47
N PRO A 177 13.14 15.46 6.54
CA PRO A 177 14.57 15.45 6.88
C PRO A 177 14.88 16.62 7.79
N SER A 178 15.63 16.37 8.87
CA SER A 178 16.05 17.44 9.78
C SER A 178 16.80 18.53 9.02
N ALA A 179 16.44 19.79 9.24
CA ALA A 179 17.27 20.90 8.78
C ALA A 179 18.64 20.83 9.50
N PRO A 180 19.72 21.34 8.87
CA PRO A 180 21.06 21.29 9.43
C PRO A 180 21.17 21.71 10.90
N ASP A 181 20.40 22.72 11.29
CA ASP A 181 20.43 23.34 12.62
C ASP A 181 19.26 22.89 13.52
N SER A 182 18.54 21.83 13.14
CA SER A 182 17.42 21.36 13.96
C SER A 182 17.93 20.61 15.20
N PRO A 183 17.32 20.84 16.38
CA PRO A 183 17.63 20.05 17.56
C PRO A 183 17.35 18.56 17.28
N PRO A 184 18.12 17.64 17.89
CA PRO A 184 17.93 16.22 17.69
C PRO A 184 16.48 15.83 18.05
N GLN A 185 15.79 15.20 17.11
CA GLN A 185 14.45 14.68 17.34
C GLN A 185 14.53 13.56 18.39
N ARG A 186 13.42 13.37 19.12
CA ARG A 186 13.32 12.25 20.08
C ARG A 186 13.73 10.94 19.42
N PRO A 187 14.47 10.05 20.11
CA PRO A 187 14.87 8.78 19.56
C PRO A 187 13.63 8.05 19.00
N GLN A 188 13.60 7.85 17.71
CA GLN A 188 12.57 7.01 17.10
C GLN A 188 12.87 5.56 17.45
N ARG A 189 11.83 4.74 17.58
CA ARG A 189 11.95 3.34 18.00
C ARG A 189 12.89 2.50 17.10
N PHE A 190 12.91 2.82 15.81
CA PHE A 190 13.78 2.16 14.84
C PHE A 190 14.06 3.13 13.68
N GLN A 191 15.34 3.24 13.30
CA GLN A 191 15.80 4.05 12.16
C GLN A 191 16.35 3.12 11.09
N PRO A 192 15.65 2.95 9.97
CA PRO A 192 16.09 2.03 8.91
C PRO A 192 17.34 2.53 8.16
N LYS A 193 17.64 3.81 8.24
CA LYS A 193 18.73 4.44 7.47
C LYS A 193 20.06 3.75 7.66
N GLU A 194 20.47 3.53 8.91
CA GLU A 194 21.78 2.92 9.22
C GLU A 194 21.86 1.49 8.67
N LEU A 195 20.78 0.73 8.76
CA LEU A 195 20.71 -0.63 8.24
C LEU A 195 20.79 -0.66 6.71
N VAL A 196 20.09 0.25 6.03
CA VAL A 196 20.09 0.39 4.58
C VAL A 196 21.50 0.78 4.07
N LEU A 197 22.13 1.77 4.71
CA LEU A 197 23.48 2.22 4.39
C LEU A 197 24.51 1.11 4.64
N ALA A 198 24.42 0.38 5.76
CA ALA A 198 25.31 -0.75 6.08
C ALA A 198 25.19 -1.88 5.05
N ARG A 199 24.00 -2.02 4.42
CA ARG A 199 23.79 -2.95 3.31
C ARG A 199 24.46 -2.50 2.01
N GLY A 200 24.94 -1.27 1.93
CA GLY A 200 25.53 -0.66 0.73
C GLY A 200 24.49 -0.08 -0.23
N TRP A 201 23.31 0.27 0.25
CA TRP A 201 22.27 0.98 -0.48
C TRP A 201 22.29 2.47 -0.14
N ALA A 202 21.96 3.30 -1.12
CA ALA A 202 21.65 4.69 -0.86
C ALA A 202 20.30 4.80 -0.15
N TYR A 203 20.21 5.73 0.79
CA TYR A 203 18.97 6.04 1.51
C TYR A 203 18.57 7.50 1.24
N ALA A 204 17.38 7.65 0.69
CA ALA A 204 16.74 8.96 0.55
C ALA A 204 15.50 9.04 1.41
N GLN A 205 15.18 10.22 1.93
CA GLN A 205 13.99 10.45 2.74
C GLN A 205 13.31 11.75 2.33
N MET A 206 11.98 11.71 2.27
CA MET A 206 11.13 12.88 2.03
C MET A 206 9.98 12.88 3.04
N GLY A 207 9.69 14.04 3.62
CA GLY A 207 8.53 14.24 4.48
C GLY A 207 7.26 14.43 3.66
N TYR A 208 6.24 13.62 3.91
CA TYR A 208 4.97 13.72 3.20
C TYR A 208 4.28 15.07 3.40
N GLY A 209 4.40 15.64 4.62
CA GLY A 209 3.80 16.91 4.98
C GLY A 209 4.41 18.12 4.26
N ASP A 210 5.67 18.00 3.79
CA ASP A 210 6.31 19.04 2.99
C ASP A 210 5.73 19.08 1.56
N ILE A 211 5.20 17.96 1.06
CA ILE A 211 4.55 17.87 -0.25
C ILE A 211 3.12 18.42 -0.15
N GLN A 212 2.35 17.84 0.78
CA GLN A 212 0.95 18.21 1.02
C GLN A 212 0.58 17.91 2.47
N PRO A 213 0.10 18.88 3.27
CA PRO A 213 -0.39 18.63 4.61
C PRO A 213 -1.53 17.61 4.66
N ASP A 214 -1.50 16.71 5.64
CA ASP A 214 -2.54 15.72 5.88
C ASP A 214 -3.64 16.28 6.79
N ARG A 215 -4.37 17.25 6.27
CA ARG A 215 -5.39 17.98 7.04
C ARG A 215 -6.63 18.24 6.18
N PRO A 216 -7.83 18.17 6.78
CA PRO A 216 -9.06 18.50 6.09
C PRO A 216 -9.07 19.97 5.65
N ASN A 217 -9.58 20.23 4.45
CA ASN A 217 -9.77 21.59 3.90
C ASN A 217 -8.49 22.45 3.87
N ARG A 218 -7.32 21.83 3.65
CA ARG A 218 -6.02 22.51 3.57
C ARG A 218 -5.29 22.15 2.27
N TRP A 219 -6.04 22.08 1.17
CA TRP A 219 -5.46 21.73 -0.14
C TRP A 219 -4.54 22.84 -0.68
N GLU A 220 -4.83 24.10 -0.33
CA GLU A 220 -4.04 25.26 -0.73
C GLU A 220 -2.62 25.31 -0.12
N ASP A 221 -2.41 24.64 1.02
CA ASP A 221 -1.15 24.74 1.77
C ASP A 221 0.01 23.93 1.18
N GLY A 222 -0.23 23.09 0.19
CA GLY A 222 0.77 22.23 -0.43
C GLY A 222 0.70 22.24 -1.96
N VAL A 223 1.27 21.21 -2.57
CA VAL A 223 1.36 21.11 -4.05
C VAL A 223 0.02 21.12 -4.75
N ILE A 224 -1.04 20.66 -4.10
CA ILE A 224 -2.40 20.68 -4.65
C ILE A 224 -2.83 22.12 -4.94
N GLY A 225 -2.47 23.06 -4.07
CA GLY A 225 -2.76 24.48 -4.21
C GLY A 225 -2.28 25.05 -5.55
N SER A 226 -1.16 24.55 -6.07
CA SER A 226 -0.60 25.02 -7.36
C SER A 226 -1.51 24.79 -8.56
N THR A 227 -2.52 23.95 -8.42
CA THR A 227 -3.48 23.62 -9.50
C THR A 227 -4.89 24.12 -9.24
N LEU A 228 -5.14 24.75 -8.10
CA LEU A 228 -6.43 25.34 -7.79
C LEU A 228 -6.57 26.70 -8.48
N SER A 229 -7.70 26.95 -9.10
CA SER A 229 -8.04 28.29 -9.58
C SER A 229 -8.49 29.19 -8.42
N ALA A 230 -8.43 30.51 -8.58
CA ALA A 230 -8.80 31.47 -7.54
C ALA A 230 -10.25 31.33 -6.99
N LYS A 231 -11.09 30.53 -7.68
CA LYS A 231 -12.48 30.28 -7.28
C LYS A 231 -12.68 28.89 -6.66
N GLN A 232 -11.62 28.09 -6.54
CA GLN A 232 -11.67 26.73 -6.02
C GLN A 232 -11.02 26.64 -4.64
N ASP A 233 -11.73 26.07 -3.69
CA ASP A 233 -11.25 25.75 -2.35
C ASP A 233 -10.80 24.28 -2.24
N ARG A 234 -11.01 23.49 -3.29
CA ARG A 234 -10.69 22.05 -3.36
C ARG A 234 -10.47 21.57 -4.79
N PRO A 235 -9.80 20.43 -4.99
CA PRO A 235 -9.71 19.77 -6.30
C PRO A 235 -11.08 19.40 -6.87
N LEU A 236 -11.18 19.24 -8.19
CA LEU A 236 -12.35 18.64 -8.83
C LEU A 236 -12.54 17.19 -8.35
N PRO A 237 -13.76 16.64 -8.43
CA PRO A 237 -14.08 15.34 -7.87
C PRO A 237 -13.22 14.16 -8.35
N ASP A 238 -12.67 14.24 -9.55
CA ASP A 238 -11.77 13.24 -10.17
C ASP A 238 -10.28 13.59 -10.03
N GLN A 239 -9.95 14.73 -9.44
CA GLN A 239 -8.58 15.17 -9.24
C GLN A 239 -8.03 14.69 -7.89
N TRP A 240 -6.74 14.80 -7.77
CA TRP A 240 -5.92 14.27 -6.69
C TRP A 240 -6.35 14.63 -5.27
N GLY A 241 -6.41 13.58 -4.41
CA GLY A 241 -6.31 13.76 -2.96
C GLY A 241 -4.84 13.79 -2.52
N THR A 242 -4.61 13.90 -1.21
CA THR A 242 -3.24 14.04 -0.70
C THR A 242 -2.37 12.80 -0.95
N ILE A 243 -2.95 11.58 -1.00
CA ILE A 243 -2.21 10.36 -1.37
C ILE A 243 -1.63 10.48 -2.79
N SER A 244 -2.40 10.97 -3.75
CA SER A 244 -1.88 11.19 -5.12
C SER A 244 -0.83 12.30 -5.17
N ALA A 245 -0.98 13.35 -4.36
CA ALA A 245 0.02 14.40 -4.25
C ALA A 245 1.34 13.88 -3.67
N TRP A 246 1.29 13.06 -2.63
CA TRP A 246 2.49 12.42 -2.06
C TRP A 246 3.13 11.43 -3.03
N ALA A 247 2.33 10.64 -3.76
CA ALA A 247 2.83 9.74 -4.80
C ALA A 247 3.51 10.50 -5.94
N TRP A 248 2.92 11.60 -6.39
CA TRP A 248 3.53 12.50 -7.36
C TRP A 248 4.86 13.08 -6.84
N GLY A 249 4.89 13.56 -5.60
CA GLY A 249 6.11 14.06 -4.97
C GLY A 249 7.23 13.02 -4.91
N ALA A 250 6.89 11.74 -4.64
CA ALA A 250 7.85 10.65 -4.70
C ALA A 250 8.43 10.46 -6.11
N SER A 251 7.60 10.52 -7.15
CA SER A 251 8.07 10.47 -8.54
C SER A 251 8.96 11.65 -8.89
N GLN A 252 8.63 12.86 -8.42
CA GLN A 252 9.48 14.05 -8.61
C GLN A 252 10.83 13.95 -7.89
N ALA A 253 10.88 13.27 -6.74
CA ALA A 253 12.16 12.95 -6.09
C ALA A 253 12.97 11.96 -6.92
N LEU A 254 12.33 10.94 -7.51
CA LEU A 254 12.99 10.00 -8.40
C LEU A 254 13.53 10.67 -9.66
N ASP A 255 12.85 11.71 -10.20
CA ASP A 255 13.35 12.51 -11.33
C ASP A 255 14.71 13.13 -11.02
N LEU A 256 14.93 13.61 -9.81
CA LEU A 256 16.24 14.10 -9.37
C LEU A 256 17.23 12.96 -9.13
N LEU A 257 16.81 11.96 -8.33
CA LEU A 257 17.71 10.92 -7.83
C LEU A 257 18.27 10.03 -8.95
N GLU A 258 17.49 9.75 -10.00
CA GLU A 258 17.97 8.97 -11.15
C GLU A 258 19.03 9.69 -12.01
N THR A 259 19.18 11.01 -11.87
CA THR A 259 20.24 11.75 -12.58
C THR A 259 21.61 11.55 -11.95
N MET A 260 21.67 11.02 -10.73
CA MET A 260 22.92 10.91 -9.96
C MET A 260 23.70 9.66 -10.38
N PRO A 261 25.01 9.81 -10.70
CA PRO A 261 25.83 8.68 -11.16
C PRO A 261 26.05 7.59 -10.10
N GLU A 262 25.87 7.93 -8.82
CA GLU A 262 26.00 7.00 -7.70
C GLU A 262 24.79 6.07 -7.55
N ILE A 263 23.67 6.36 -8.24
CA ILE A 263 22.41 5.62 -8.09
C ILE A 263 22.24 4.61 -9.23
N ASN A 264 21.94 3.38 -8.85
CA ASN A 264 21.58 2.33 -9.80
C ASN A 264 20.11 2.50 -10.23
N ARG A 265 19.88 3.07 -11.39
CA ARG A 265 18.55 3.32 -11.97
C ARG A 265 17.68 2.07 -12.16
N LYS A 266 18.30 0.87 -12.20
CA LYS A 266 17.59 -0.40 -12.34
C LYS A 266 17.02 -0.93 -11.01
N LEU A 267 17.41 -0.33 -9.89
CA LEU A 267 16.97 -0.76 -8.56
C LEU A 267 16.63 0.46 -7.71
N LEU A 268 15.63 1.21 -8.18
CA LEU A 268 14.97 2.29 -7.45
C LEU A 268 13.84 1.66 -6.64
N CYS A 269 13.91 1.77 -5.33
CA CYS A 269 12.92 1.20 -4.41
C CYS A 269 12.21 2.32 -3.64
N LEU A 270 10.94 2.09 -3.33
CA LEU A 270 10.10 3.01 -2.58
C LEU A 270 9.52 2.32 -1.35
N THR A 271 9.46 3.04 -0.23
CA THR A 271 8.79 2.56 0.98
C THR A 271 8.01 3.66 1.68
N GLY A 272 7.02 3.23 2.47
CA GLY A 272 6.25 4.06 3.37
C GLY A 272 5.40 3.20 4.29
N ALA A 273 4.93 3.76 5.40
CA ALA A 273 4.13 3.05 6.39
C ALA A 273 2.72 3.61 6.48
N SER A 274 1.72 2.76 6.75
CA SER A 274 0.32 3.18 6.95
C SER A 274 -0.21 3.92 5.70
N ARG A 275 -0.71 5.15 5.83
CA ARG A 275 -1.11 6.00 4.68
C ARG A 275 0.01 6.22 3.67
N LEU A 276 1.25 6.23 4.11
CA LEU A 276 2.40 6.30 3.21
C LEU A 276 2.72 4.95 2.55
N GLY A 277 2.31 3.84 3.17
CA GLY A 277 2.28 2.51 2.54
C GLY A 277 1.28 2.46 1.37
N LYS A 278 0.06 3.01 1.58
CA LYS A 278 -0.93 3.23 0.49
C LYS A 278 -0.32 4.08 -0.62
N THR A 279 0.34 5.18 -0.24
CA THR A 279 1.02 6.10 -1.17
C THR A 279 2.11 5.40 -1.98
N ALA A 280 2.93 4.56 -1.32
CA ALA A 280 4.01 3.82 -1.99
C ALA A 280 3.45 2.83 -3.03
N LEU A 281 2.37 2.12 -2.72
CA LEU A 281 1.67 1.25 -3.68
C LEU A 281 1.10 2.05 -4.85
N TRP A 282 0.44 3.17 -4.57
CA TRP A 282 -0.13 4.02 -5.61
C TRP A 282 0.95 4.67 -6.51
N ALA A 283 2.06 5.12 -5.93
CA ALA A 283 3.21 5.60 -6.69
C ALA A 283 3.77 4.50 -7.58
N ALA A 284 3.99 3.29 -7.04
CA ALA A 284 4.51 2.16 -7.82
C ALA A 284 3.55 1.72 -8.94
N ALA A 285 2.22 1.81 -8.74
CA ALA A 285 1.24 1.52 -9.78
C ALA A 285 1.34 2.48 -10.97
N GLN A 286 1.81 3.72 -10.77
CA GLN A 286 1.89 4.75 -11.80
C GLN A 286 3.30 4.95 -12.37
N ASP A 287 4.33 4.82 -11.55
CA ASP A 287 5.73 5.06 -11.92
C ASP A 287 6.48 3.72 -12.09
N GLU A 288 6.68 3.34 -13.33
CA GLU A 288 7.29 2.05 -13.67
C GLU A 288 8.80 1.99 -13.39
N ARG A 289 9.45 3.11 -13.06
CA ARG A 289 10.85 3.14 -12.63
C ARG A 289 11.05 2.51 -11.25
N ILE A 290 9.99 2.47 -10.42
CA ILE A 290 10.03 1.83 -9.11
C ILE A 290 10.11 0.32 -9.30
N ALA A 291 11.31 -0.23 -9.16
CA ALA A 291 11.61 -1.65 -9.40
C ALA A 291 11.05 -2.55 -8.28
N ALA A 292 11.02 -2.05 -7.05
CA ALA A 292 10.44 -2.75 -5.90
C ALA A 292 9.80 -1.77 -4.92
N VAL A 293 8.67 -2.16 -4.35
CA VAL A 293 7.99 -1.39 -3.32
C VAL A 293 7.86 -2.21 -2.03
N MET A 294 8.19 -1.57 -0.89
CA MET A 294 7.92 -2.09 0.44
C MET A 294 6.79 -1.26 1.06
N SER A 295 5.62 -1.85 1.19
CA SER A 295 4.47 -1.21 1.79
C SER A 295 4.25 -1.75 3.20
N ILE A 296 4.48 -0.89 4.18
CA ILE A 296 4.43 -1.26 5.60
C ILE A 296 3.02 -1.00 6.12
N VAL A 297 2.34 -2.03 6.58
CA VAL A 297 0.98 -1.99 7.19
C VAL A 297 0.01 -1.06 6.46
N PRO A 298 -0.17 -1.22 5.14
CA PRO A 298 -0.93 -0.27 4.32
C PRO A 298 -2.42 -0.19 4.66
N GLY A 299 -3.01 -1.27 5.16
CA GLY A 299 -4.41 -1.30 5.57
C GLY A 299 -5.42 -1.04 4.44
N GLU A 300 -6.61 -0.59 4.86
CA GLU A 300 -7.73 -0.26 3.97
C GLU A 300 -7.37 0.84 2.96
N MET A 301 -7.90 0.75 1.75
CA MET A 301 -7.52 1.59 0.61
C MET A 301 -6.00 1.57 0.32
N GLY A 302 -5.29 0.54 0.77
CA GLY A 302 -3.89 0.25 0.49
C GLY A 302 -3.76 -1.15 -0.08
N ALA A 303 -3.76 -2.16 0.79
CA ALA A 303 -3.69 -3.56 0.37
C ALA A 303 -4.81 -4.43 0.93
N SER A 304 -5.59 -3.98 1.93
CA SER A 304 -6.71 -4.76 2.44
C SER A 304 -7.86 -4.81 1.44
N LEU A 305 -8.53 -5.94 1.33
CA LEU A 305 -9.69 -6.08 0.45
C LEU A 305 -10.86 -5.23 0.96
N ILE A 306 -11.34 -4.30 0.14
CA ILE A 306 -12.46 -3.41 0.45
C ILE A 306 -13.72 -4.20 0.80
N ARG A 307 -13.98 -5.29 0.04
CA ARG A 307 -15.17 -6.13 0.21
C ARG A 307 -15.12 -7.04 1.44
N ARG A 308 -13.96 -7.15 2.07
CA ARG A 308 -13.80 -7.93 3.28
C ARG A 308 -14.09 -7.04 4.49
N ASP A 309 -15.30 -6.88 4.86
CA ASP A 309 -15.72 -6.09 6.02
C ASP A 309 -14.91 -6.43 7.29
N TRP A 310 -13.77 -5.74 7.46
CA TRP A 310 -12.87 -5.96 8.59
C TRP A 310 -12.10 -4.70 8.96
N GLY A 311 -12.13 -4.32 10.23
CA GLY A 311 -11.36 -3.20 10.76
C GLY A 311 -11.76 -1.86 10.16
N GLU A 312 -10.79 -1.16 9.56
CA GLU A 312 -11.01 0.09 8.82
C GLU A 312 -11.68 -0.20 7.48
N THR A 313 -12.63 0.62 7.08
CA THR A 313 -13.42 0.43 5.86
C THR A 313 -13.32 1.62 4.91
N LEU A 314 -13.76 1.44 3.66
CA LEU A 314 -13.92 2.53 2.70
C LEU A 314 -14.78 3.67 3.29
N ASP A 315 -15.82 3.35 4.04
CA ASP A 315 -16.70 4.34 4.66
C ASP A 315 -15.95 5.19 5.70
N ASP A 316 -15.07 4.56 6.49
CA ASP A 316 -14.19 5.27 7.42
C ASP A 316 -13.23 6.20 6.69
N MET A 317 -12.61 5.71 5.62
CA MET A 317 -11.67 6.49 4.82
C MET A 317 -12.35 7.68 4.16
N ALA A 318 -13.51 7.46 3.55
CA ALA A 318 -14.28 8.51 2.86
C ALA A 318 -14.85 9.56 3.80
N GLN A 319 -15.07 9.25 5.07
CA GLN A 319 -15.58 10.20 6.06
C GLN A 319 -14.49 10.89 6.87
N ASN A 320 -13.55 10.09 7.40
CA ASN A 320 -12.57 10.59 8.38
C ASN A 320 -11.29 11.09 7.73
N PHE A 321 -11.04 10.72 6.44
CA PHE A 321 -9.82 11.06 5.70
C PHE A 321 -10.13 11.46 4.24
N TYR A 322 -11.31 12.03 4.00
CA TYR A 322 -11.81 12.34 2.64
C TYR A 322 -10.84 13.16 1.81
N TRP A 323 -10.01 14.01 2.43
CA TRP A 323 -9.00 14.82 1.72
C TRP A 323 -7.84 14.00 1.14
N GLN A 324 -7.69 12.75 1.59
CA GLN A 324 -6.65 11.86 1.09
C GLN A 324 -6.99 11.26 -0.28
N PHE A 325 -8.23 11.31 -0.69
CA PHE A 325 -8.77 10.63 -1.87
C PHE A 325 -9.43 11.61 -2.84
N ALA A 326 -9.76 11.10 -4.03
CA ALA A 326 -10.61 11.81 -4.97
C ALA A 326 -11.99 12.09 -4.36
N GLY A 327 -12.59 13.23 -4.69
CA GLY A 327 -13.96 13.55 -4.27
C GLY A 327 -14.98 12.49 -4.71
N ASN A 328 -14.73 11.84 -5.85
CA ASN A 328 -15.56 10.77 -6.38
C ASN A 328 -15.65 9.54 -5.48
N LEU A 329 -14.71 9.31 -4.55
CA LEU A 329 -14.79 8.20 -3.59
C LEU A 329 -16.09 8.25 -2.77
N GLN A 330 -16.64 9.44 -2.53
CA GLN A 330 -17.86 9.64 -1.73
C GLN A 330 -19.10 8.94 -2.29
N GLN A 331 -19.16 8.66 -3.58
CA GLN A 331 -20.29 7.97 -4.21
C GLN A 331 -20.33 6.47 -3.92
N TRP A 332 -19.22 5.90 -3.45
CA TRP A 332 -19.04 4.47 -3.17
C TRP A 332 -19.28 4.10 -1.71
N VAL A 333 -19.51 5.08 -0.84
CA VAL A 333 -19.84 4.87 0.56
C VAL A 333 -21.11 4.03 0.68
N GLY A 334 -21.04 2.89 1.37
CA GLY A 334 -22.13 1.91 1.50
C GLY A 334 -22.44 1.12 0.23
N LYS A 335 -21.52 1.12 -0.78
CA LYS A 335 -21.70 0.44 -2.06
C LYS A 335 -20.45 -0.32 -2.48
N TRP A 336 -19.75 -0.89 -1.54
CA TRP A 336 -18.44 -1.54 -1.77
C TRP A 336 -18.50 -2.69 -2.77
N ASP A 337 -19.60 -3.45 -2.74
CA ASP A 337 -19.87 -4.58 -3.65
C ASP A 337 -20.05 -4.17 -5.11
N GLN A 338 -20.41 -2.90 -5.35
CA GLN A 338 -20.63 -2.36 -6.70
C GLN A 338 -19.37 -1.75 -7.32
N LEU A 339 -18.27 -1.61 -6.55
CA LEU A 339 -17.00 -1.13 -7.09
C LEU A 339 -16.49 -2.13 -8.15
N PRO A 340 -16.10 -1.68 -9.35
CA PRO A 340 -15.53 -2.57 -10.37
C PRO A 340 -14.05 -2.91 -10.13
N VAL A 341 -13.48 -2.40 -9.05
CA VAL A 341 -12.11 -2.67 -8.60
C VAL A 341 -12.10 -3.04 -7.12
N ASP A 342 -11.02 -3.68 -6.67
CA ASP A 342 -10.70 -3.92 -5.26
C ASP A 342 -9.18 -3.97 -5.11
N GLN A 343 -8.63 -3.87 -3.91
CA GLN A 343 -7.20 -3.57 -3.69
C GLN A 343 -6.23 -4.59 -4.31
N HIS A 344 -6.63 -5.83 -4.54
CA HIS A 344 -5.84 -6.78 -5.34
C HIS A 344 -5.53 -6.27 -6.76
N MET A 345 -6.42 -5.45 -7.35
CA MET A 345 -6.18 -4.83 -8.65
C MET A 345 -5.16 -3.68 -8.57
N LEU A 346 -5.09 -2.93 -7.46
CA LEU A 346 -4.01 -1.98 -7.23
C LEU A 346 -2.66 -2.69 -7.22
N LEU A 347 -2.58 -3.83 -6.50
CA LEU A 347 -1.37 -4.65 -6.46
C LEU A 347 -1.02 -5.20 -7.85
N ALA A 348 -2.02 -5.64 -8.61
CA ALA A 348 -1.85 -6.12 -9.98
C ALA A 348 -1.28 -5.05 -10.95
N LEU A 349 -1.58 -3.76 -10.74
CA LEU A 349 -0.99 -2.67 -11.54
C LEU A 349 0.55 -2.57 -11.41
N ILE A 350 1.13 -3.11 -10.34
CA ILE A 350 2.56 -3.09 -10.09
C ILE A 350 3.26 -4.24 -10.81
N ALA A 351 2.54 -5.33 -11.11
CA ALA A 351 3.11 -6.48 -11.82
C ALA A 351 3.77 -6.07 -13.16
N PRO A 352 4.89 -6.68 -13.56
CA PRO A 352 5.61 -7.80 -12.91
C PRO A 352 6.66 -7.37 -11.89
N ARG A 353 6.71 -6.09 -11.47
CA ARG A 353 7.69 -5.57 -10.52
C ARG A 353 7.45 -6.11 -9.10
N LYS A 354 8.41 -5.90 -8.21
CA LYS A 354 8.42 -6.53 -6.90
C LYS A 354 7.57 -5.80 -5.86
N ILE A 355 6.74 -6.55 -5.12
CA ILE A 355 5.93 -6.04 -4.01
C ILE A 355 6.28 -6.81 -2.74
N TYR A 356 6.65 -6.08 -1.70
CA TYR A 356 6.77 -6.58 -0.34
C TYR A 356 5.76 -5.86 0.55
N ILE A 357 4.91 -6.61 1.25
CA ILE A 357 3.95 -6.07 2.23
C ILE A 357 4.19 -6.77 3.57
N ASN A 358 4.03 -6.05 4.67
CA ASN A 358 3.93 -6.65 5.99
C ASN A 358 2.63 -6.27 6.70
N GLY A 359 2.20 -7.13 7.63
CA GLY A 359 1.05 -6.91 8.48
C GLY A 359 1.29 -7.46 9.89
N GLY A 360 0.81 -6.76 10.90
CA GLY A 360 0.97 -7.15 12.29
C GLY A 360 -0.25 -7.87 12.85
N LEU A 361 -0.03 -8.98 13.57
CA LEU A 361 -1.10 -9.77 14.20
C LEU A 361 -2.04 -8.92 15.07
N THR A 362 -1.50 -7.97 15.82
CA THR A 362 -2.27 -7.12 16.74
C THR A 362 -2.79 -5.84 16.08
N ASP A 363 -2.50 -5.63 14.79
CA ASP A 363 -2.98 -4.50 13.99
C ASP A 363 -4.23 -4.88 13.18
N GLN A 364 -5.24 -5.39 13.88
CA GLN A 364 -6.47 -5.86 13.23
C GLN A 364 -7.24 -4.75 12.52
N TRP A 365 -7.04 -3.50 12.92
CA TRP A 365 -7.57 -2.32 12.23
C TRP A 365 -7.14 -2.24 10.76
N SER A 366 -5.90 -2.65 10.48
CA SER A 366 -5.34 -2.66 9.11
C SER A 366 -5.62 -3.94 8.33
N ASP A 367 -6.38 -4.88 8.88
CA ASP A 367 -6.75 -6.14 8.23
C ASP A 367 -5.55 -6.90 7.61
N PRO A 368 -4.61 -7.42 8.40
CA PRO A 368 -3.44 -8.08 7.85
C PRO A 368 -3.76 -9.34 7.04
N GLU A 369 -4.86 -10.03 7.36
CA GLU A 369 -5.32 -11.17 6.58
C GLU A 369 -5.90 -10.73 5.23
N GLY A 370 -6.69 -9.66 5.20
CA GLY A 370 -7.23 -9.07 3.96
C GLY A 370 -6.14 -8.57 3.02
N GLN A 371 -5.03 -8.05 3.56
CA GLN A 371 -3.85 -7.69 2.78
C GLN A 371 -3.23 -8.92 2.09
N PHE A 372 -3.08 -10.01 2.82
CA PHE A 372 -2.58 -11.27 2.26
C PHE A 372 -3.54 -11.82 1.18
N LEU A 373 -4.84 -11.82 1.45
CA LEU A 373 -5.85 -12.27 0.50
C LEU A 373 -5.85 -11.43 -0.79
N ALA A 374 -5.63 -10.11 -0.68
CA ALA A 374 -5.48 -9.26 -1.85
C ALA A 374 -4.23 -9.60 -2.67
N MET A 375 -3.11 -9.92 -2.02
CA MET A 375 -1.92 -10.40 -2.74
C MET A 375 -2.21 -11.71 -3.46
N LYS A 376 -2.89 -12.66 -2.82
CA LYS A 376 -3.33 -13.92 -3.47
C LYS A 376 -4.24 -13.65 -4.66
N ALA A 377 -5.18 -12.75 -4.55
CA ALA A 377 -6.10 -12.40 -5.63
C ALA A 377 -5.42 -11.64 -6.79
N ALA A 378 -4.25 -11.03 -6.57
CA ALA A 378 -3.45 -10.39 -7.61
C ALA A 378 -2.55 -11.38 -8.39
N GLU A 379 -2.27 -12.58 -7.85
CA GLU A 379 -1.38 -13.58 -8.44
C GLU A 379 -1.66 -13.90 -9.92
N PRO A 380 -2.92 -14.04 -10.38
CA PRO A 380 -3.18 -14.35 -11.78
C PRO A 380 -2.56 -13.35 -12.77
N VAL A 381 -2.46 -12.08 -12.40
CA VAL A 381 -1.80 -11.08 -13.25
C VAL A 381 -0.28 -11.23 -13.21
N PHE A 382 0.30 -11.50 -12.04
CA PHE A 382 1.74 -11.78 -11.94
C PHE A 382 2.13 -13.02 -12.75
N GLU A 383 1.32 -14.09 -12.69
CA GLU A 383 1.52 -15.31 -13.48
C GLU A 383 1.41 -15.03 -14.99
N LEU A 384 0.39 -14.29 -15.42
CA LEU A 384 0.21 -13.88 -16.82
C LEU A 384 1.43 -13.13 -17.36
N LEU A 385 2.08 -12.33 -16.50
CA LEU A 385 3.27 -11.56 -16.85
C LEU A 385 4.60 -12.32 -16.61
N GLY A 386 4.53 -13.59 -16.21
CA GLY A 386 5.70 -14.45 -16.00
C GLY A 386 6.47 -14.17 -14.70
N ALA A 387 5.86 -13.50 -13.74
CA ALA A 387 6.50 -13.10 -12.50
C ALA A 387 6.34 -14.10 -11.34
N GLY A 388 5.53 -15.15 -11.53
CA GLY A 388 5.25 -16.16 -10.50
C GLY A 388 4.27 -15.66 -9.43
N ASN A 389 4.14 -16.43 -8.35
CA ASN A 389 3.18 -16.22 -7.27
C ASN A 389 3.84 -16.46 -5.89
N LEU A 390 3.06 -16.33 -4.81
CA LEU A 390 3.48 -16.68 -3.44
C LEU A 390 3.53 -18.18 -3.16
N GLY A 391 3.02 -18.99 -4.08
CA GLY A 391 2.86 -20.44 -3.94
C GLY A 391 1.41 -20.85 -3.78
N ALA A 392 0.99 -21.89 -4.53
CA ALA A 392 -0.41 -22.35 -4.57
C ALA A 392 -0.99 -22.68 -3.19
N ASN A 393 -0.16 -23.24 -2.31
CA ASN A 393 -0.53 -23.61 -0.94
C ASN A 393 0.00 -22.65 0.12
N ALA A 394 0.40 -21.43 -0.28
CA ALA A 394 0.89 -20.44 0.69
C ALA A 394 -0.23 -20.05 1.64
N GLY A 395 -0.01 -20.26 2.92
CA GLY A 395 -0.85 -19.82 4.02
C GLY A 395 -0.10 -18.86 4.91
N LEU A 396 -0.80 -18.03 5.66
CA LEU A 396 -0.19 -17.16 6.65
C LEU A 396 0.50 -17.96 7.72
N THR A 397 1.78 -17.68 7.93
CA THR A 397 2.57 -18.24 9.04
C THR A 397 3.15 -17.08 9.82
N LEU A 398 2.85 -17.04 11.10
CA LEU A 398 3.30 -15.97 11.98
C LEU A 398 4.84 -15.96 12.09
N ASP A 399 5.41 -14.76 12.01
CA ASP A 399 6.86 -14.47 12.12
C ASP A 399 7.72 -15.20 11.05
N LYS A 400 7.10 -15.63 9.96
CA LYS A 400 7.81 -16.21 8.80
C LYS A 400 7.36 -15.50 7.53
N PRO A 401 8.26 -14.82 6.81
CA PRO A 401 7.90 -14.17 5.56
C PRO A 401 7.62 -15.22 4.48
N LEU A 402 6.54 -15.02 3.74
CA LEU A 402 6.29 -15.70 2.49
C LEU A 402 7.03 -14.94 1.38
N MET A 403 7.93 -15.61 0.68
CA MET A 403 8.79 -14.99 -0.32
C MET A 403 8.67 -15.71 -1.64
N GLY A 404 7.82 -15.20 -2.53
CA GLY A 404 7.83 -15.54 -3.94
C GLY A 404 8.93 -14.78 -4.71
N THR A 405 8.95 -14.92 -6.02
CA THR A 405 9.94 -14.23 -6.86
C THR A 405 9.70 -12.72 -6.96
N HIS A 406 8.42 -12.31 -7.05
CA HIS A 406 8.01 -10.91 -7.26
C HIS A 406 6.97 -10.43 -6.25
N MET A 407 6.50 -11.29 -5.39
CA MET A 407 5.57 -10.99 -4.32
C MET A 407 6.11 -11.54 -3.00
N ALA A 408 5.99 -10.75 -1.93
CA ALA A 408 6.42 -11.17 -0.60
C ALA A 408 5.47 -10.60 0.47
N TYR A 409 5.13 -11.42 1.46
CA TYR A 409 4.30 -11.02 2.58
C TYR A 409 4.88 -11.48 3.91
N HIS A 410 5.01 -10.56 4.86
CA HIS A 410 5.43 -10.91 6.22
C HIS A 410 4.33 -10.63 7.23
N TYR A 411 3.77 -11.70 7.81
CA TYR A 411 2.80 -11.62 8.91
C TYR A 411 3.54 -11.78 10.24
N HIS A 412 3.70 -10.70 10.98
CA HIS A 412 4.50 -10.70 12.21
C HIS A 412 3.62 -10.59 13.47
N SER A 413 4.11 -11.07 14.60
CA SER A 413 3.41 -11.11 15.90
C SER A 413 3.20 -9.75 16.56
N LYS A 414 3.74 -8.66 16.00
CA LYS A 414 3.62 -7.29 16.55
C LYS A 414 2.41 -6.56 15.98
N GLY A 415 2.33 -5.25 16.20
CA GLY A 415 1.27 -4.36 15.77
C GLY A 415 1.63 -3.52 14.55
N HIS A 416 1.14 -2.29 14.51
CA HIS A 416 1.25 -1.34 13.40
C HIS A 416 2.66 -0.79 13.22
N GLN A 417 3.57 -1.60 12.66
CA GLN A 417 5.00 -1.26 12.47
C GLN A 417 5.69 -2.19 11.49
N SER A 418 6.89 -1.83 11.04
CA SER A 418 7.86 -2.77 10.48
C SER A 418 8.82 -3.26 11.56
N LEU A 419 9.40 -4.43 11.35
CA LEU A 419 10.47 -4.98 12.17
C LEU A 419 11.82 -4.76 11.47
N PRO A 420 12.96 -4.78 12.19
CA PRO A 420 14.28 -4.74 11.55
C PRO A 420 14.48 -5.81 10.49
N GLU A 421 13.91 -7.00 10.71
CA GLU A 421 13.95 -8.14 9.81
C GLU A 421 13.24 -7.84 8.47
N ASP A 422 12.14 -7.08 8.47
CA ASP A 422 11.43 -6.69 7.24
C ASP A 422 12.36 -5.97 6.26
N TRP A 423 13.24 -5.12 6.77
CA TRP A 423 14.18 -4.36 5.94
C TRP A 423 15.26 -5.27 5.32
N HIS A 424 15.73 -6.26 6.07
CA HIS A 424 16.64 -7.28 5.54
C HIS A 424 15.95 -8.13 4.47
N TYR A 425 14.74 -8.62 4.76
CA TYR A 425 13.95 -9.41 3.83
C TYR A 425 13.66 -8.63 2.56
N PHE A 426 13.24 -7.37 2.69
CA PHE A 426 12.95 -6.53 1.54
C PHE A 426 14.18 -6.30 0.65
N MET A 427 15.34 -5.96 1.24
CA MET A 427 16.54 -5.72 0.45
C MET A 427 17.05 -6.99 -0.25
N ASP A 428 17.03 -8.14 0.41
CA ASP A 428 17.37 -9.43 -0.20
C ASP A 428 16.39 -9.78 -1.33
N PHE A 429 15.09 -9.58 -1.10
CA PHE A 429 14.05 -9.78 -2.09
C PHE A 429 14.22 -8.84 -3.31
N ALA A 430 14.44 -7.56 -3.09
CA ALA A 430 14.63 -6.58 -4.16
C ALA A 430 15.85 -6.91 -5.03
N GLU A 431 16.94 -7.34 -4.42
CA GLU A 431 18.16 -7.79 -5.11
C GLU A 431 18.02 -9.17 -5.78
N GLY A 432 16.93 -9.91 -5.53
CA GLY A 432 16.76 -11.29 -6.01
C GLY A 432 17.70 -12.29 -5.35
N LYS A 433 18.14 -12.01 -4.13
CA LYS A 433 18.99 -12.90 -3.34
C LYS A 433 18.14 -13.95 -2.61
N PRO A 434 18.66 -15.16 -2.41
CA PRO A 434 17.98 -16.15 -1.57
C PRO A 434 17.86 -15.62 -0.13
N GLN A 435 16.80 -16.04 0.56
CA GLN A 435 16.66 -15.72 1.98
C GLN A 435 17.84 -16.25 2.77
N ARG A 436 18.29 -15.45 3.72
CA ARG A 436 19.21 -15.94 4.75
C ARG A 436 18.42 -16.81 5.73
N PRO A 437 18.94 -17.97 6.13
CA PRO A 437 18.30 -18.84 7.08
C PRO A 437 18.12 -18.15 8.46
#